data_64f56632147783e2b0b6e905ac1451ee
#
_entry.id   64f56632147783e2b0b6e905ac1451ee
#
_cell.length_a   1.000
_cell.length_b   1.000
_cell.length_c   1.000
_cell.angle_alpha   90.00
_cell.angle_beta   90.00
_cell.angle_gamma   90.00
#
_symmetry.space_group_name_H-M   'P 1'
#
loop_
_entity.id
_entity.type
_entity.pdbx_description
1 polymer ?
#
loop_
_entity_poly.entity_id
_entity_poly.type
_entity_poly.pdbx_seq_one_letter_code
_entity_poly.pdbx_strand_id
1 'polypeptide(L)'
;YLLGVRGNHLFPQDKYRLNYNLYFYSFPSLYWGQGYDNGANDDNESEYDRFQAQVKVDFMFRMARNFYIGPMTTFDYVYGHDFEKPELWKGMKARSTNVSLGFSLLYDSRDFLTNAYKGYYLRIDQRFSPAFLGNKYAFSNTELTTSYYQSVWKGGVLAGQFHTLLNYGNPPWGLMATLGSSYSMRGYYEGRYRDKCAMDAQLELRQHVWKRNGVAVWVGAGTIFPNFSELEARHILPNYGFGYRWEFKKRVNVRL
;
A
#
# COMPACT_ATOMS: atom_id res chain seq x y z
N TYR A 1 -8.14 -16.20 -9.67
CA TYR A 1 -7.48 -16.95 -8.58
C TYR A 1 -6.53 -16.02 -7.83
N LEU A 2 -6.52 -16.13 -6.49
CA LEU A 2 -5.58 -15.44 -5.61
C LEU A 2 -4.91 -16.48 -4.71
N LEU A 3 -3.59 -16.56 -4.78
CA LEU A 3 -2.79 -17.37 -3.86
C LEU A 3 -1.70 -16.46 -3.28
N GLY A 4 -1.63 -16.39 -1.96
CA GLY A 4 -0.64 -15.54 -1.31
C GLY A 4 -0.16 -16.09 0.02
N VAL A 5 1.12 -15.87 0.29
CA VAL A 5 1.75 -16.14 1.59
C VAL A 5 2.44 -14.87 2.05
N ARG A 6 1.99 -14.35 3.18
CA ARG A 6 2.60 -13.17 3.81
C ARG A 6 2.98 -13.52 5.24
N GLY A 7 4.19 -13.19 5.62
CA GLY A 7 4.68 -13.46 6.95
C GLY A 7 5.66 -12.42 7.47
N ASN A 8 5.75 -12.41 8.78
CA ASN A 8 6.73 -11.65 9.54
C ASN A 8 7.30 -12.61 10.59
N HIS A 9 8.54 -13.02 10.40
CA HIS A 9 9.23 -13.91 11.34
C HIS A 9 10.14 -13.08 12.23
N LEU A 10 9.85 -13.13 13.52
CA LEU A 10 10.63 -12.47 14.57
C LEU A 10 11.61 -13.51 15.15
N PHE A 11 12.91 -13.25 15.03
CA PHE A 11 13.93 -14.10 15.60
C PHE A 11 14.09 -13.86 17.10
N PRO A 12 14.70 -14.80 17.84
CA PRO A 12 14.88 -14.68 19.28
C PRO A 12 15.47 -13.33 19.70
N GLN A 13 14.98 -12.79 20.81
CA GLN A 13 15.35 -11.48 21.35
C GLN A 13 15.02 -10.31 20.40
N ASP A 14 14.24 -10.56 19.34
CA ASP A 14 13.86 -9.58 18.32
C ASP A 14 15.07 -8.86 17.68
N LYS A 15 16.20 -9.57 17.55
CA LYS A 15 17.43 -9.05 16.94
C LYS A 15 17.32 -8.91 15.42
N TYR A 16 16.55 -9.82 14.81
CA TYR A 16 16.35 -9.87 13.36
C TYR A 16 14.87 -10.03 13.06
N ARG A 17 14.44 -9.52 11.92
CA ARG A 17 13.10 -9.71 11.38
C ARG A 17 13.19 -10.08 9.91
N LEU A 18 12.51 -11.14 9.52
CA LEU A 18 12.32 -11.52 8.12
C LEU A 18 10.88 -11.26 7.74
N ASN A 19 10.67 -10.35 6.82
CA ASN A 19 9.36 -10.11 6.23
C ASN A 19 9.35 -10.66 4.81
N TYR A 20 8.28 -11.33 4.45
CA TYR A 20 8.09 -11.83 3.10
C TYR A 20 6.63 -11.70 2.69
N ASN A 21 6.46 -11.39 1.42
CA ASN A 21 5.16 -11.33 0.75
C ASN A 21 5.31 -11.96 -0.63
N LEU A 22 4.66 -13.09 -0.82
CA LEU A 22 4.60 -13.80 -2.08
C LEU A 22 3.15 -13.88 -2.47
N TYR A 23 2.78 -13.37 -3.62
CA TYR A 23 1.45 -13.55 -4.10
C TYR A 23 1.39 -13.77 -5.62
N PHE A 24 0.38 -14.50 -5.98
CA PHE A 24 -0.02 -14.80 -7.32
C PHE A 24 -1.49 -14.39 -7.47
N TYR A 25 -1.75 -13.62 -8.50
CA TYR A 25 -3.04 -13.03 -8.74
C TYR A 25 -3.41 -13.23 -10.22
N SER A 26 -4.60 -13.77 -10.49
CA SER A 26 -5.16 -13.89 -11.83
C SER A 26 -6.67 -13.63 -11.76
N PHE A 27 -7.07 -12.41 -12.12
CA PHE A 27 -8.46 -11.97 -12.10
C PHE A 27 -8.72 -10.93 -13.17
N PRO A 28 -9.97 -10.85 -13.69
CA PRO A 28 -10.45 -9.66 -14.35
C PRO A 28 -10.26 -8.43 -13.46
N SER A 29 -9.80 -7.36 -14.03
CA SER A 29 -9.50 -6.10 -13.34
C SER A 29 -9.98 -4.93 -14.16
N LEU A 30 -10.17 -3.79 -13.53
CA LEU A 30 -10.61 -2.57 -14.18
C LEU A 30 -9.45 -1.58 -14.31
N TYR A 31 -9.43 -0.82 -15.38
CA TYR A 31 -8.45 0.21 -15.69
C TYR A 31 -9.12 1.42 -16.32
N TRP A 32 -8.78 2.62 -15.85
CA TRP A 32 -9.32 3.90 -16.37
C TRP A 32 -8.28 4.73 -17.10
N GLY A 33 -7.07 4.26 -17.24
CA GLY A 33 -5.94 5.03 -17.76
C GLY A 33 -5.04 5.57 -16.63
N GLN A 34 -4.04 6.35 -17.02
CA GLN A 34 -3.12 7.03 -16.10
C GLN A 34 -3.56 8.47 -15.87
N GLY A 35 -3.42 8.95 -14.64
CA GLY A 35 -3.69 10.32 -14.23
C GLY A 35 -5.09 10.51 -13.63
N TYR A 36 -5.27 11.64 -12.96
CA TYR A 36 -6.50 11.95 -12.24
C TYR A 36 -7.71 12.07 -13.18
N ASP A 37 -7.59 12.81 -14.26
CA ASP A 37 -8.71 13.08 -15.19
C ASP A 37 -9.25 11.80 -15.84
N ASN A 38 -8.35 10.85 -16.14
CA ASN A 38 -8.76 9.54 -16.64
C ASN A 38 -9.52 8.75 -15.58
N GLY A 39 -9.02 8.72 -14.34
CA GLY A 39 -9.69 8.03 -13.24
C GLY A 39 -11.01 8.68 -12.81
N ALA A 40 -11.17 9.98 -13.02
CA ALA A 40 -12.40 10.72 -12.71
C ALA A 40 -13.50 10.50 -13.75
N ASN A 41 -13.17 10.10 -14.97
CA ASN A 41 -14.13 9.84 -16.04
C ASN A 41 -14.61 8.39 -16.01
N ASP A 42 -15.89 8.18 -15.73
CA ASP A 42 -16.50 6.84 -15.70
C ASP A 42 -16.51 6.17 -17.08
N ASP A 43 -16.57 6.94 -18.17
CA ASP A 43 -16.52 6.41 -19.54
C ASP A 43 -15.17 5.73 -19.86
N ASN A 44 -14.15 5.97 -19.08
CA ASN A 44 -12.84 5.31 -19.23
C ASN A 44 -12.77 3.94 -18.55
N GLU A 45 -13.80 3.50 -17.84
CA GLU A 45 -13.82 2.17 -17.28
C GLU A 45 -13.62 1.11 -18.37
N SER A 46 -12.62 0.26 -18.20
CA SER A 46 -12.20 -0.74 -19.16
C SER A 46 -11.81 -2.02 -18.46
N GLU A 47 -12.43 -3.13 -18.84
CA GLU A 47 -12.04 -4.45 -18.34
C GLU A 47 -10.76 -4.94 -19.01
N TYR A 48 -9.98 -5.69 -18.27
CA TYR A 48 -8.83 -6.45 -18.76
C TYR A 48 -8.51 -7.60 -17.82
N ASP A 49 -7.92 -8.65 -18.35
CA ASP A 49 -7.40 -9.73 -17.52
C ASP A 49 -6.00 -9.41 -17.01
N ARG A 50 -5.84 -9.50 -15.69
CA ARG A 50 -4.58 -9.24 -15.01
C ARG A 50 -4.00 -10.51 -14.42
N PHE A 51 -2.76 -10.78 -14.80
CA PHE A 51 -1.92 -11.76 -14.18
C PHE A 51 -0.78 -11.04 -13.45
N GLN A 52 -0.57 -11.35 -12.19
CA GLN A 52 0.53 -10.78 -11.41
C GLN A 52 1.16 -11.82 -10.51
N ALA A 53 2.47 -11.87 -10.50
CA ALA A 53 3.25 -12.58 -9.50
C ALA A 53 4.23 -11.62 -8.83
N GLN A 54 4.27 -11.63 -7.52
CA GLN A 54 5.20 -10.80 -6.74
C GLN A 54 5.91 -11.63 -5.69
N VAL A 55 7.19 -11.36 -5.54
CA VAL A 55 8.00 -11.79 -4.42
C VAL A 55 8.65 -10.54 -3.81
N LYS A 56 8.36 -10.25 -2.55
CA LYS A 56 8.99 -9.16 -1.78
C LYS A 56 9.56 -9.77 -0.51
N VAL A 57 10.85 -9.59 -0.28
CA VAL A 57 11.55 -10.10 0.90
C VAL A 57 12.46 -9.01 1.45
N ASP A 58 12.41 -8.81 2.75
CA ASP A 58 13.37 -7.98 3.47
C ASP A 58 13.86 -8.67 4.74
N PHE A 59 15.14 -8.53 5.03
CA PHE A 59 15.78 -9.04 6.23
C PHE A 59 16.37 -7.88 7.03
N MET A 60 15.82 -7.64 8.22
CA MET A 60 16.12 -6.47 9.03
C MET A 60 16.94 -6.82 10.26
N PHE A 61 17.90 -5.98 10.56
CA PHE A 61 18.76 -6.00 11.74
C PHE A 61 18.32 -4.94 12.73
N ARG A 62 18.21 -5.28 14.00
CA ARG A 62 17.92 -4.32 15.06
C ARG A 62 19.15 -3.46 15.34
N MET A 63 19.08 -2.18 15.04
CA MET A 63 20.15 -1.21 15.29
C MET A 63 20.01 -0.52 16.65
N ALA A 64 18.75 -0.31 17.10
CA ALA A 64 18.42 0.26 18.39
C ALA A 64 17.07 -0.27 18.86
N ARG A 65 16.62 0.14 20.06
CA ARG A 65 15.28 -0.22 20.54
C ARG A 65 14.21 0.23 19.52
N ASN A 66 13.39 -0.73 19.08
CA ASN A 66 12.31 -0.53 18.11
C ASN A 66 12.76 -0.07 16.70
N PHE A 67 14.05 0.01 16.43
CA PHE A 67 14.60 0.49 15.18
C PHE A 67 15.39 -0.59 14.44
N TYR A 68 15.02 -0.79 13.18
CA TYR A 68 15.57 -1.84 12.31
C TYR A 68 15.90 -1.27 10.94
N ILE A 69 16.94 -1.81 10.34
CA ILE A 69 17.34 -1.53 8.96
C ILE A 69 17.83 -2.82 8.31
N GLY A 70 17.62 -2.98 7.03
CA GLY A 70 18.13 -4.12 6.32
C GLY A 70 17.88 -4.11 4.82
N PRO A 71 18.55 -5.00 4.08
CA PRO A 71 18.36 -5.15 2.65
C PRO A 71 16.97 -5.69 2.33
N MET A 72 16.49 -5.31 1.15
CA MET A 72 15.27 -5.85 0.56
C MET A 72 15.47 -6.16 -0.92
N THR A 73 14.69 -7.11 -1.41
CA THR A 73 14.59 -7.42 -2.82
C THR A 73 13.13 -7.63 -3.21
N THR A 74 12.80 -7.26 -4.44
CA THR A 74 11.48 -7.57 -5.02
C THR A 74 11.65 -8.14 -6.41
N PHE A 75 10.76 -9.07 -6.75
CA PHE A 75 10.51 -9.52 -8.10
C PHE A 75 9.05 -9.30 -8.41
N ASP A 76 8.76 -8.60 -9.48
CA ASP A 76 7.41 -8.30 -9.92
C ASP A 76 7.25 -8.74 -11.38
N TYR A 77 6.24 -9.54 -11.65
CA TYR A 77 5.78 -9.87 -12.98
C TYR A 77 4.33 -9.46 -13.11
N VAL A 78 4.03 -8.60 -14.07
CA VAL A 78 2.66 -8.14 -14.36
C VAL A 78 2.39 -8.31 -15.84
N TYR A 79 1.28 -8.93 -16.17
CA TYR A 79 0.80 -9.10 -17.53
C TYR A 79 -0.68 -8.78 -17.61
N GLY A 80 -1.03 -7.84 -18.48
CA GLY A 80 -2.40 -7.54 -18.83
C GLY A 80 -2.71 -8.05 -20.23
N HIS A 81 -3.89 -8.56 -20.46
CA HIS A 81 -4.39 -9.00 -21.77
C HIS A 81 -5.90 -8.81 -21.86
N ASP A 82 -6.44 -9.01 -23.06
CA ASP A 82 -7.88 -8.90 -23.35
C ASP A 82 -8.47 -7.55 -22.92
N PHE A 83 -7.78 -6.47 -23.35
CA PHE A 83 -8.19 -5.10 -23.05
C PHE A 83 -9.43 -4.70 -23.84
N GLU A 84 -10.49 -4.31 -23.14
CA GLU A 84 -11.71 -3.78 -23.76
C GLU A 84 -11.45 -2.45 -24.48
N LYS A 85 -10.65 -1.55 -23.87
CA LYS A 85 -10.30 -0.21 -24.43
C LYS A 85 -8.77 -0.07 -24.53
N PRO A 86 -8.15 -0.64 -25.58
CA PRO A 86 -6.70 -0.62 -25.73
C PRO A 86 -6.10 0.78 -25.90
N GLU A 87 -6.88 1.76 -26.33
CA GLU A 87 -6.47 3.17 -26.48
C GLU A 87 -6.08 3.83 -25.16
N LEU A 88 -6.63 3.40 -24.02
CA LEU A 88 -6.28 3.90 -22.68
C LEU A 88 -4.87 3.52 -22.26
N TRP A 89 -4.28 2.52 -22.89
CA TRP A 89 -2.95 2.01 -22.58
C TRP A 89 -1.83 2.84 -23.22
N LYS A 90 -2.13 3.76 -24.16
CA LYS A 90 -1.21 4.74 -24.76
C LYS A 90 0.18 4.16 -25.11
N GLY A 91 0.22 2.95 -25.68
CA GLY A 91 1.47 2.29 -26.08
C GLY A 91 2.27 1.68 -24.92
N MET A 92 1.72 1.63 -23.72
CA MET A 92 2.34 0.89 -22.62
C MET A 92 2.39 -0.59 -22.93
N LYS A 93 3.48 -1.27 -22.51
CA LYS A 93 3.60 -2.70 -22.76
C LYS A 93 2.74 -3.48 -21.78
N ALA A 94 1.93 -4.37 -22.33
CA ALA A 94 1.07 -5.27 -21.56
C ALA A 94 1.81 -6.12 -20.51
N ARG A 95 3.07 -6.48 -20.81
CA ARG A 95 3.92 -7.29 -19.94
C ARG A 95 5.07 -6.47 -19.36
N SER A 96 5.29 -6.59 -18.08
CA SER A 96 6.47 -6.07 -17.38
C SER A 96 7.04 -7.10 -16.42
N THR A 97 8.36 -7.23 -16.42
CA THR A 97 9.14 -7.98 -15.42
C THR A 97 10.09 -7.00 -14.78
N ASN A 98 10.16 -7.01 -13.48
CA ASN A 98 10.99 -6.08 -12.72
C ASN A 98 11.66 -6.77 -11.54
N VAL A 99 12.95 -6.52 -11.38
CA VAL A 99 13.75 -6.93 -10.23
C VAL A 99 14.28 -5.69 -9.56
N SER A 100 14.03 -5.55 -8.26
CA SER A 100 14.54 -4.41 -7.50
C SER A 100 15.38 -4.88 -6.33
N LEU A 101 16.41 -4.10 -6.05
CA LEU A 101 17.21 -4.19 -4.83
C LEU A 101 17.04 -2.89 -4.06
N GLY A 102 17.13 -2.97 -2.76
CA GLY A 102 16.95 -1.80 -1.92
C GLY A 102 17.19 -2.06 -0.45
N PHE A 103 16.66 -1.17 0.35
CA PHE A 103 16.72 -1.30 1.80
C PHE A 103 15.40 -0.84 2.43
N SER A 104 15.13 -1.40 3.59
CA SER A 104 14.00 -1.05 4.44
C SER A 104 14.49 -0.49 5.75
N LEU A 105 13.82 0.56 6.21
CA LEU A 105 13.97 1.14 7.53
C LEU A 105 12.64 0.99 8.27
N LEU A 106 12.68 0.49 9.50
CA LEU A 106 11.49 0.27 10.32
C LEU A 106 11.70 0.81 11.73
N TYR A 107 10.79 1.65 12.18
CA TYR A 107 10.62 1.98 13.59
C TYR A 107 9.23 1.51 14.04
N ASP A 108 9.17 0.63 15.03
CA ASP A 108 7.91 0.06 15.51
C ASP A 108 7.87 0.03 17.04
N SER A 109 7.21 1.00 17.63
CA SER A 109 6.99 1.12 19.09
C SER A 109 5.55 0.81 19.50
N ARG A 110 4.76 0.22 18.59
CA ARG A 110 3.37 -0.15 18.90
C ARG A 110 3.31 -1.14 20.05
N ASP A 111 2.32 -0.95 20.91
CA ASP A 111 2.06 -1.86 22.04
C ASP A 111 1.53 -3.23 21.58
N PHE A 112 0.95 -3.31 20.36
CA PHE A 112 0.47 -4.55 19.77
C PHE A 112 0.42 -4.48 18.23
N LEU A 113 0.82 -5.54 17.54
CA LEU A 113 0.97 -5.53 16.09
C LEU A 113 -0.36 -5.44 15.33
N THR A 114 -1.39 -6.16 15.77
CA THR A 114 -2.67 -6.29 15.03
C THR A 114 -3.70 -5.23 15.40
N ASN A 115 -3.67 -4.72 16.63
CA ASN A 115 -4.60 -3.69 17.11
C ASN A 115 -3.91 -2.81 18.14
N ALA A 116 -3.06 -1.91 17.68
CA ALA A 116 -2.35 -0.97 18.53
C ALA A 116 -3.30 0.04 19.17
N TYR A 117 -3.04 0.36 20.44
CA TYR A 117 -3.69 1.41 21.21
C TYR A 117 -2.75 2.58 21.47
N LYS A 118 -1.44 2.32 21.42
CA LYS A 118 -0.38 3.33 21.63
C LYS A 118 0.82 3.00 20.78
N GLY A 119 1.56 4.04 20.41
CA GLY A 119 2.85 3.93 19.77
C GLY A 119 2.89 4.39 18.33
N TYR A 120 4.05 4.27 17.76
CA TYR A 120 4.40 4.68 16.39
C TYR A 120 4.78 3.48 15.55
N TYR A 121 4.42 3.54 14.30
CA TYR A 121 4.94 2.70 13.22
C TYR A 121 5.43 3.63 12.11
N LEU A 122 6.67 3.44 11.69
CA LEU A 122 7.26 4.11 10.53
C LEU A 122 8.02 3.07 9.73
N ARG A 123 7.70 2.92 8.46
CA ARG A 123 8.44 2.09 7.52
C ARG A 123 8.76 2.91 6.28
N ILE A 124 10.02 2.85 5.86
CA ILE A 124 10.50 3.42 4.61
C ILE A 124 11.16 2.30 3.83
N ASP A 125 10.66 2.03 2.65
CA ASP A 125 11.24 1.09 1.68
C ASP A 125 11.80 1.91 0.51
N GLN A 126 13.11 1.85 0.28
CA GLN A 126 13.73 2.43 -0.90
C GLN A 126 14.15 1.29 -1.83
N ARG A 127 13.66 1.34 -3.08
CA ARG A 127 13.92 0.32 -4.11
C ARG A 127 14.54 0.95 -5.34
N PHE A 128 15.46 0.22 -5.94
CA PHE A 128 16.14 0.58 -7.18
C PHE A 128 15.98 -0.56 -8.17
N SER A 129 15.53 -0.25 -9.36
CA SER A 129 15.29 -1.16 -10.47
C SER A 129 16.20 -0.79 -11.64
N PRO A 130 17.53 -1.01 -11.52
CA PRO A 130 18.48 -0.63 -12.57
C PRO A 130 18.40 -1.58 -13.76
N ALA A 131 18.81 -1.10 -14.94
CA ALA A 131 18.79 -1.88 -16.17
C ALA A 131 19.70 -3.13 -16.14
N PHE A 132 20.80 -3.09 -15.39
CA PHE A 132 21.73 -4.22 -15.31
C PHE A 132 21.14 -5.48 -14.63
N LEU A 133 20.01 -5.35 -13.90
CA LEU A 133 19.24 -6.47 -13.37
C LEU A 133 18.27 -7.08 -14.41
N GLY A 134 18.38 -6.70 -15.67
CA GLY A 134 17.50 -7.16 -16.75
C GLY A 134 16.20 -6.37 -16.86
N ASN A 135 16.05 -5.28 -16.09
CA ASN A 135 14.88 -4.44 -16.16
C ASN A 135 14.82 -3.66 -17.47
N LYS A 136 13.67 -3.71 -18.13
CA LYS A 136 13.43 -2.91 -19.32
C LYS A 136 13.25 -1.43 -19.02
N TYR A 137 12.73 -1.12 -17.86
CA TYR A 137 12.51 0.22 -17.36
C TYR A 137 13.38 0.44 -16.13
N ALA A 138 14.32 1.39 -16.24
CA ALA A 138 15.11 1.80 -15.08
C ALA A 138 14.32 2.88 -14.32
N PHE A 139 14.05 2.61 -13.05
CA PHE A 139 13.39 3.54 -12.15
C PHE A 139 13.77 3.23 -10.70
N SER A 140 13.39 4.11 -9.81
CA SER A 140 13.47 3.85 -8.37
C SER A 140 12.18 4.30 -7.70
N ASN A 141 11.91 3.78 -6.52
CA ASN A 141 10.77 4.25 -5.73
C ASN A 141 11.05 4.27 -4.23
N THR A 142 10.35 5.19 -3.58
CA THR A 142 10.29 5.32 -2.13
C THR A 142 8.86 5.06 -1.69
N GLU A 143 8.67 4.09 -0.83
CA GLU A 143 7.39 3.82 -0.18
C GLU A 143 7.52 4.17 1.31
N LEU A 144 6.70 5.08 1.79
CA LEU A 144 6.64 5.47 3.19
C LEU A 144 5.26 5.11 3.75
N THR A 145 5.26 4.40 4.84
CA THR A 145 4.06 4.16 5.65
C THR A 145 4.33 4.59 7.09
N THR A 146 3.52 5.48 7.62
CA THR A 146 3.58 5.84 9.03
C THR A 146 2.21 5.76 9.67
N SER A 147 2.17 5.34 10.93
CA SER A 147 0.95 5.31 11.73
C SER A 147 1.23 5.70 13.17
N TYR A 148 0.34 6.46 13.74
CA TYR A 148 0.36 6.86 15.14
C TYR A 148 -0.89 6.40 15.85
N TYR A 149 -0.74 5.90 17.06
CA TYR A 149 -1.85 5.39 17.89
C TYR A 149 -1.78 6.02 19.27
N GLN A 150 -2.91 6.55 19.73
CA GLN A 150 -3.05 7.17 21.04
C GLN A 150 -4.37 6.78 21.67
N SER A 151 -4.32 6.18 22.86
CA SER A 151 -5.51 6.04 23.70
C SER A 151 -5.90 7.41 24.23
N VAL A 152 -7.11 7.87 23.92
CA VAL A 152 -7.60 9.20 24.26
C VAL A 152 -8.51 9.21 25.47
N TRP A 153 -9.29 8.13 25.66
CA TRP A 153 -10.13 7.87 26.84
C TRP A 153 -10.38 6.37 27.00
N LYS A 154 -11.18 5.97 27.97
CA LYS A 154 -11.50 4.55 28.22
C LYS A 154 -12.20 3.92 27.02
N GLY A 155 -11.52 2.97 26.38
CA GLY A 155 -11.99 2.27 25.19
C GLY A 155 -11.86 3.07 23.88
N GLY A 156 -11.42 4.33 23.94
CA GLY A 156 -11.20 5.19 22.77
C GLY A 156 -9.75 5.21 22.32
N VAL A 157 -9.52 5.03 21.01
CA VAL A 157 -8.19 5.11 20.38
C VAL A 157 -8.28 5.98 19.14
N LEU A 158 -7.46 7.02 19.09
CA LEU A 158 -7.21 7.80 17.88
C LEU A 158 -6.04 7.16 17.13
N ALA A 159 -6.25 6.87 15.85
CA ALA A 159 -5.24 6.33 14.95
C ALA A 159 -5.07 7.26 13.75
N GLY A 160 -3.85 7.73 13.51
CA GLY A 160 -3.49 8.46 12.30
C GLY A 160 -2.63 7.57 11.41
N GLN A 161 -2.82 7.67 10.10
CA GLN A 161 -2.00 6.99 9.10
C GLN A 161 -1.68 7.96 7.96
N PHE A 162 -0.45 7.87 7.46
CA PHE A 162 -0.04 8.47 6.21
C PHE A 162 0.72 7.43 5.40
N HIS A 163 0.41 7.37 4.11
CA HIS A 163 1.09 6.50 3.17
C HIS A 163 1.43 7.27 1.90
N THR A 164 2.58 6.98 1.31
CA THR A 164 2.95 7.50 -0.02
C THR A 164 3.84 6.51 -0.75
N LEU A 165 3.61 6.38 -2.04
CA LEU A 165 4.49 5.71 -2.99
C LEU A 165 4.92 6.70 -4.05
N LEU A 166 6.21 6.97 -4.13
CA LEU A 166 6.84 7.91 -5.04
C LEU A 166 7.73 7.14 -6.02
N ASN A 167 7.39 7.14 -7.29
CA ASN A 167 8.22 6.58 -8.35
C ASN A 167 9.01 7.68 -9.05
N TYR A 168 10.30 7.44 -9.22
CA TYR A 168 11.24 8.32 -9.92
C TYR A 168 11.67 7.65 -11.22
N GLY A 169 11.53 8.36 -12.33
CA GLY A 169 11.76 7.83 -13.68
C GLY A 169 10.47 7.32 -14.34
N ASN A 170 10.56 6.21 -15.06
CA ASN A 170 9.45 5.67 -15.84
C ASN A 170 9.08 4.25 -15.37
N PRO A 171 8.32 4.10 -14.28
CA PRO A 171 7.85 2.80 -13.84
C PRO A 171 6.92 2.18 -14.88
N PRO A 172 6.91 0.85 -15.05
CA PRO A 172 5.91 0.18 -15.87
C PRO A 172 4.51 0.36 -15.25
N TRP A 173 3.47 0.34 -16.07
CA TRP A 173 2.09 0.59 -15.66
C TRP A 173 1.64 -0.24 -14.43
N GLY A 174 2.05 -1.49 -14.37
CA GLY A 174 1.68 -2.40 -13.28
C GLY A 174 2.35 -2.11 -11.94
N LEU A 175 3.36 -1.23 -11.92
CA LEU A 175 4.10 -0.80 -10.72
C LEU A 175 3.91 0.69 -10.40
N MET A 176 3.03 1.37 -11.13
CA MET A 176 2.60 2.73 -10.80
C MET A 176 1.88 2.75 -9.45
N ALA A 177 1.91 3.89 -8.80
CA ALA A 177 1.18 4.12 -7.56
C ALA A 177 -0.33 4.17 -7.82
N THR A 178 -1.10 3.60 -6.90
CA THR A 178 -2.56 3.53 -6.96
C THR A 178 -3.19 3.99 -5.66
N LEU A 179 -4.40 4.54 -5.73
CA LEU A 179 -5.25 4.76 -4.57
C LEU A 179 -6.30 3.67 -4.46
N GLY A 180 -6.79 3.47 -3.24
CA GLY A 180 -7.81 2.49 -2.90
C GLY A 180 -7.21 1.18 -2.37
N SER A 181 -7.63 0.81 -1.18
CA SER A 181 -7.29 -0.48 -0.58
C SER A 181 -8.24 -0.77 0.58
N SER A 182 -8.17 -1.97 1.14
CA SER A 182 -8.91 -2.30 2.38
C SER A 182 -8.41 -1.57 3.63
N TYR A 183 -7.27 -0.86 3.55
CA TYR A 183 -6.63 -0.18 4.69
C TYR A 183 -6.61 1.34 4.55
N SER A 184 -6.54 1.84 3.34
CA SER A 184 -6.43 3.26 3.03
C SER A 184 -7.29 3.61 1.84
N MET A 185 -7.88 4.80 1.82
CA MET A 185 -8.82 5.25 0.78
C MET A 185 -9.92 4.21 0.52
N ARG A 186 -10.50 3.69 1.61
CA ARG A 186 -11.58 2.70 1.58
C ARG A 186 -12.80 3.27 0.85
N GLY A 187 -13.40 2.47 -0.03
CA GLY A 187 -14.51 2.88 -0.89
C GLY A 187 -14.10 3.22 -2.34
N TYR A 188 -12.82 3.46 -2.58
CA TYR A 188 -12.30 3.57 -3.95
C TYR A 188 -11.85 2.21 -4.45
N TYR A 189 -12.14 1.92 -5.72
CA TYR A 189 -11.61 0.74 -6.38
C TYR A 189 -10.09 0.86 -6.52
N GLU A 190 -9.34 -0.15 -6.06
CA GLU A 190 -7.88 -0.13 -6.13
C GLU A 190 -7.39 -0.08 -7.57
N GLY A 191 -6.68 1.00 -7.91
CA GLY A 191 -6.15 1.21 -9.25
C GLY A 191 -7.05 2.00 -10.19
N ARG A 192 -8.24 2.45 -9.77
CA ARG A 192 -9.02 3.44 -10.52
C ARG A 192 -8.21 4.72 -10.72
N TYR A 193 -7.65 5.25 -9.65
CA TYR A 193 -6.73 6.38 -9.69
C TYR A 193 -5.30 5.85 -9.63
N ARG A 194 -4.55 6.08 -10.70
CA ARG A 194 -3.19 5.54 -10.90
C ARG A 194 -2.29 6.56 -11.56
N ASP A 195 -1.09 6.76 -10.98
CA ASP A 195 -0.06 7.61 -11.57
C ASP A 195 1.34 7.19 -11.06
N LYS A 196 2.38 7.95 -11.41
CA LYS A 196 3.73 7.70 -10.90
C LYS A 196 3.80 7.79 -9.38
N CYS A 197 3.10 8.75 -8.79
CA CYS A 197 3.10 8.99 -7.35
C CYS A 197 1.68 8.97 -6.79
N ALA A 198 1.55 8.51 -5.56
CA ALA A 198 0.32 8.60 -4.77
C ALA A 198 0.65 8.93 -3.32
N MET A 199 -0.22 9.68 -2.66
CA MET A 199 -0.19 9.89 -1.21
C MET A 199 -1.60 9.89 -0.65
N ASP A 200 -1.72 9.41 0.58
CA ASP A 200 -2.97 9.42 1.32
C ASP A 200 -2.73 9.59 2.82
N ALA A 201 -3.69 10.17 3.49
CA ALA A 201 -3.70 10.31 4.94
C ALA A 201 -5.09 10.01 5.49
N GLN A 202 -5.14 9.43 6.69
CA GLN A 202 -6.40 9.05 7.33
C GLN A 202 -6.30 9.20 8.84
N LEU A 203 -7.36 9.70 9.44
CA LEU A 203 -7.61 9.66 10.89
C LEU A 203 -8.78 8.73 11.17
N GLU A 204 -8.60 7.84 12.13
CA GLU A 204 -9.64 6.88 12.55
C GLU A 204 -9.81 6.95 14.08
N LEU A 205 -11.01 7.20 14.52
CA LEU A 205 -11.40 7.08 15.92
C LEU A 205 -12.06 5.71 16.13
N ARG A 206 -11.49 4.92 17.02
CA ARG A 206 -11.97 3.59 17.40
C ARG A 206 -12.56 3.66 18.80
N GLN A 207 -13.76 3.14 18.99
CA GLN A 207 -14.41 3.05 20.29
C GLN A 207 -14.80 1.60 20.61
N HIS A 208 -14.26 1.06 21.67
CA HIS A 208 -14.79 -0.15 22.28
C HIS A 208 -16.10 0.17 22.98
N VAL A 209 -17.16 -0.53 22.64
CA VAL A 209 -18.52 -0.22 23.16
C VAL A 209 -18.90 -1.21 24.26
N TRP A 210 -18.91 -2.51 23.97
CA TRP A 210 -19.40 -3.51 24.90
C TRP A 210 -18.87 -4.90 24.59
N LYS A 211 -18.34 -5.63 25.58
CA LYS A 211 -17.74 -6.97 25.46
C LYS A 211 -16.69 -7.01 24.34
N ARG A 212 -17.03 -7.61 23.21
CA ARG A 212 -16.17 -7.77 22.01
C ARG A 212 -16.52 -6.78 20.90
N ASN A 213 -17.47 -5.89 21.14
CA ASN A 213 -18.02 -5.01 20.13
C ASN A 213 -17.38 -3.63 20.21
N GLY A 214 -17.08 -3.08 19.09
CA GLY A 214 -16.57 -1.73 18.92
C GLY A 214 -17.03 -1.13 17.59
N VAL A 215 -16.86 0.16 17.49
CA VAL A 215 -17.13 0.93 16.28
C VAL A 215 -15.90 1.74 15.90
N ALA A 216 -15.83 2.13 14.65
CA ALA A 216 -14.82 3.06 14.15
C ALA A 216 -15.48 4.06 13.22
N VAL A 217 -14.99 5.29 13.26
CA VAL A 217 -15.27 6.31 12.25
C VAL A 217 -13.96 6.84 11.73
N TRP A 218 -13.91 7.18 10.46
CA TRP A 218 -12.69 7.72 9.86
C TRP A 218 -12.99 8.81 8.84
N VAL A 219 -12.00 9.64 8.66
CA VAL A 219 -11.91 10.64 7.62
C VAL A 219 -10.49 10.62 7.06
N GLY A 220 -10.36 10.82 5.76
CA GLY A 220 -9.07 10.85 5.10
C GLY A 220 -9.15 11.53 3.76
N ALA A 221 -8.01 11.65 3.13
CA ALA A 221 -7.89 12.18 1.78
C ALA A 221 -6.67 11.56 1.09
N GLY A 222 -6.71 11.48 -0.22
CA GLY A 222 -5.60 11.01 -1.02
C GLY A 222 -5.56 11.66 -2.39
N THR A 223 -4.43 11.57 -3.05
CA THR A 223 -4.22 12.10 -4.39
C THR A 223 -3.18 11.28 -5.14
N ILE A 224 -3.25 11.33 -6.46
CA ILE A 224 -2.22 10.83 -7.37
C ILE A 224 -1.65 11.99 -8.18
N PHE A 225 -0.40 11.88 -8.58
CA PHE A 225 0.26 12.91 -9.38
C PHE A 225 1.49 12.33 -10.12
N PRO A 226 1.88 12.92 -11.28
CA PRO A 226 3.04 12.44 -12.02
C PRO A 226 4.38 12.85 -11.38
N ASN A 227 4.41 14.03 -10.73
CA ASN A 227 5.54 14.56 -9.96
C ASN A 227 5.06 15.71 -9.04
N PHE A 228 5.89 16.14 -8.10
CA PHE A 228 5.50 17.15 -7.11
C PHE A 228 5.18 18.52 -7.69
N SER A 229 5.71 18.89 -8.86
CA SER A 229 5.40 20.17 -9.51
C SER A 229 4.01 20.19 -10.14
N GLU A 230 3.41 19.02 -10.36
CA GLU A 230 2.08 18.83 -10.91
C GLU A 230 1.06 18.36 -9.86
N LEU A 231 1.41 18.50 -8.58
CA LEU A 231 0.48 18.25 -7.49
C LEU A 231 -0.56 19.36 -7.40
N GLU A 232 -1.82 19.02 -7.63
CA GLU A 232 -2.93 19.96 -7.64
C GLU A 232 -3.93 19.69 -6.52
N ALA A 233 -4.29 20.72 -5.76
CA ALA A 233 -5.25 20.59 -4.65
C ALA A 233 -6.65 20.13 -5.12
N ARG A 234 -7.04 20.43 -6.35
CA ARG A 234 -8.32 19.99 -6.94
C ARG A 234 -8.39 18.49 -7.18
N HIS A 235 -7.24 17.79 -7.20
CA HIS A 235 -7.16 16.34 -7.38
C HIS A 235 -7.19 15.57 -6.06
N ILE A 236 -7.47 16.25 -4.94
CA ILE A 236 -7.59 15.60 -3.64
C ILE A 236 -8.96 14.92 -3.55
N LEU A 237 -8.94 13.63 -3.32
CA LEU A 237 -10.09 12.76 -3.17
C LEU A 237 -10.40 12.55 -1.68
N PRO A 238 -11.61 12.88 -1.20
CA PRO A 238 -11.99 12.66 0.19
C PRO A 238 -12.33 11.18 0.44
N ASN A 239 -12.10 10.74 1.67
CA ASN A 239 -12.50 9.41 2.15
C ASN A 239 -13.07 9.55 3.55
N TYR A 240 -14.24 8.97 3.81
CA TYR A 240 -14.84 8.92 5.14
C TYR A 240 -15.73 7.70 5.27
N GLY A 241 -15.98 7.30 6.50
CA GLY A 241 -16.87 6.19 6.74
C GLY A 241 -16.97 5.81 8.20
N PHE A 242 -17.78 4.81 8.45
CA PHE A 242 -17.92 4.16 9.74
C PHE A 242 -17.85 2.64 9.56
N GLY A 243 -17.50 1.93 10.63
CA GLY A 243 -17.39 0.48 10.59
C GLY A 243 -17.62 -0.14 11.94
N TYR A 244 -18.01 -1.39 11.91
CA TYR A 244 -18.15 -2.24 13.07
C TYR A 244 -16.87 -3.04 13.28
N ARG A 245 -16.48 -3.24 14.54
CA ARG A 245 -15.30 -4.00 14.94
C ARG A 245 -15.71 -5.07 15.94
N TRP A 246 -15.41 -6.32 15.62
CA TRP A 246 -15.64 -7.43 16.53
C TRP A 246 -14.32 -8.07 16.95
N GLU A 247 -14.06 -8.10 18.27
CA GLU A 247 -12.85 -8.69 18.81
C GLU A 247 -12.98 -10.23 18.85
N PHE A 248 -12.47 -10.88 17.81
CA PHE A 248 -12.46 -12.35 17.71
C PHE A 248 -11.59 -12.98 18.81
N LYS A 249 -10.40 -12.45 19.00
CA LYS A 249 -9.45 -12.80 20.05
C LYS A 249 -8.87 -11.50 20.60
N LYS A 250 -8.35 -11.53 21.84
CA LYS A 250 -7.76 -10.34 22.46
C LYS A 250 -6.83 -9.60 21.49
N ARG A 251 -7.15 -8.35 21.18
CA ARG A 251 -6.43 -7.48 20.25
C ARG A 251 -6.43 -7.95 18.79
N VAL A 252 -7.30 -8.87 18.42
CA VAL A 252 -7.51 -9.27 17.01
C VAL A 252 -8.96 -9.02 16.66
N ASN A 253 -9.18 -8.11 15.69
CA ASN A 253 -10.53 -7.66 15.31
C ASN A 253 -10.87 -8.08 13.87
N VAL A 254 -12.10 -8.52 13.69
CA VAL A 254 -12.78 -8.51 12.39
C VAL A 254 -13.36 -7.11 12.19
N ARG A 255 -13.24 -6.57 11.02
CA ARG A 255 -13.75 -5.24 10.61
C ARG A 255 -14.75 -5.43 9.48
N LEU A 256 -15.91 -4.82 9.64
CA LEU A 256 -17.02 -4.79 8.67
C LEU A 256 -17.40 -3.33 8.39
#